data_fecd7109ad78c219885a36e06c8dd18a
#
_entry.id   fecd7109ad78c219885a36e06c8dd18a
#
_cell.length_a   1.000
_cell.length_b   1.000
_cell.length_c   1.000
_cell.angle_alpha   90.00
_cell.angle_beta   90.00
_cell.angle_gamma   90.00
#
_symmetry.space_group_name_H-M   'P 1'
#
loop_
_entity.id
_entity.type
_entity.pdbx_description
1 polymer ?
#
loop_
_entity_poly.entity_id
_entity_poly.type
_entity_poly.pdbx_seq_one_letter_code
_entity_poly.pdbx_strand_id
1 'polypeptide(L)'
;MIIHIVRDGDTINSIAREYGVTVDRILRDNGFITTVALVPGQSIVISFPAQLHIVQEGDTLLQIANTYGVTMMQILQYNPFLKEREFLYPGESLVISYDTSKPLATHGFMYSHINRDTLAKTLPLLSFLSIFNYRVTKDFEIITYGDDSDTVPLALEYGTVPLLMISSISPEGLADVELVYEILLNKDLQDQIIKATISIAKTKGYLGINILISGINTTNQHLYIDLIHNVSTHIKKEQLYFFLTINLNVLDINQYITRDKLDYSTLSKMVDNIVFLQYYWGTHPGAPKPVNNINQMRTYIKYVESLMPPEKIVIGLTTIGYDWEIPYRLEESVVTTLTLESAILLAKDEGAVIEFDVNSLTPYFNYEVVLPGRITQHIVWFIDARSMNYLLDINYDNDVLGSGIWGIMVFNQQIWTMICSRFKIIKYLLDKIF
;
A
#
# COMPACT_ATOMS: atom_id res chain seq x y z
N MET A 1 2.71 0.48 20.89
CA MET A 1 3.43 1.32 19.90
C MET A 1 3.16 2.79 20.21
N ILE A 2 4.18 3.65 20.05
CA ILE A 2 4.10 5.12 20.17
C ILE A 2 4.71 5.73 18.91
N ILE A 3 4.21 6.89 18.50
CA ILE A 3 4.82 7.72 17.46
C ILE A 3 5.37 8.96 18.15
N HIS A 4 6.70 9.08 18.19
CA HIS A 4 7.39 10.25 18.72
C HIS A 4 7.55 11.28 17.61
N ILE A 5 7.28 12.55 17.91
CA ILE A 5 7.52 13.67 16.99
C ILE A 5 8.80 14.36 17.41
N VAL A 6 9.76 14.36 16.52
CA VAL A 6 11.11 14.90 16.77
C VAL A 6 11.03 16.40 17.11
N ARG A 7 11.63 16.76 18.21
CA ARG A 7 11.82 18.13 18.68
C ARG A 7 13.23 18.61 18.36
N ASP A 8 13.45 19.90 18.39
CA ASP A 8 14.78 20.43 18.24
C ASP A 8 15.73 19.89 19.35
N GLY A 9 16.90 19.41 18.94
CA GLY A 9 17.88 18.78 19.84
C GLY A 9 17.66 17.30 20.14
N ASP A 10 16.57 16.67 19.66
CA ASP A 10 16.38 15.23 19.82
C ASP A 10 17.42 14.43 19.04
N THR A 11 17.80 13.31 19.64
CA THR A 11 18.67 12.30 19.05
C THR A 11 18.06 10.91 19.27
N ILE A 12 18.43 9.93 18.45
CA ILE A 12 18.00 8.52 18.67
C ILE A 12 18.32 8.07 20.10
N ASN A 13 19.49 8.49 20.66
CA ASN A 13 19.88 8.15 22.02
C ASN A 13 18.99 8.82 23.10
N SER A 14 18.59 10.08 22.90
CA SER A 14 17.69 10.76 23.84
C SER A 14 16.30 10.14 23.82
N ILE A 15 15.78 9.85 22.63
CA ILE A 15 14.48 9.20 22.43
C ILE A 15 14.48 7.79 23.04
N ALA A 16 15.54 6.99 22.79
CA ALA A 16 15.66 5.66 23.38
C ALA A 16 15.59 5.68 24.92
N ARG A 17 16.26 6.66 25.53
CA ARG A 17 16.21 6.87 27.00
C ARG A 17 14.84 7.34 27.47
N GLU A 18 14.19 8.26 26.74
CA GLU A 18 12.85 8.77 27.09
C GLU A 18 11.82 7.64 27.18
N TYR A 19 11.87 6.69 26.22
CA TYR A 19 10.90 5.60 26.15
C TYR A 19 11.35 4.27 26.75
N GLY A 20 12.56 4.21 27.30
CA GLY A 20 13.08 2.99 27.93
C GLY A 20 13.32 1.83 26.97
N VAL A 21 13.64 2.12 25.72
CA VAL A 21 13.94 1.14 24.66
C VAL A 21 15.41 1.22 24.25
N THR A 22 15.89 0.21 23.54
CA THR A 22 17.25 0.24 22.99
C THR A 22 17.32 1.09 21.73
N VAL A 23 18.50 1.68 21.47
CA VAL A 23 18.78 2.37 20.20
C VAL A 23 18.54 1.43 19.01
N ASP A 24 19.02 0.19 19.09
CA ASP A 24 18.81 -0.83 18.05
C ASP A 24 17.31 -1.05 17.74
N ARG A 25 16.43 -1.04 18.77
CA ARG A 25 14.99 -1.12 18.58
C ARG A 25 14.46 0.04 17.72
N ILE A 26 14.82 1.27 18.06
CA ILE A 26 14.39 2.44 17.28
C ILE A 26 14.90 2.36 15.83
N LEU A 27 16.17 1.98 15.64
CA LEU A 27 16.74 1.83 14.29
C LEU A 27 15.96 0.81 13.47
N ARG A 28 15.69 -0.37 14.04
CA ARG A 28 14.94 -1.45 13.36
C ARG A 28 13.49 -1.08 13.08
N ASP A 29 12.80 -0.44 14.02
CA ASP A 29 11.40 -0.04 13.86
C ASP A 29 11.20 0.98 12.74
N ASN A 30 12.25 1.76 12.43
CA ASN A 30 12.20 2.85 11.44
C ASN A 30 13.01 2.58 10.17
N GLY A 31 13.70 1.45 10.08
CA GLY A 31 14.52 1.10 8.92
C GLY A 31 15.84 1.89 8.82
N PHE A 32 16.33 2.44 9.93
CA PHE A 32 17.62 3.12 9.96
C PHE A 32 18.77 2.12 10.07
N ILE A 33 19.79 2.26 9.24
CA ILE A 33 20.97 1.41 9.28
C ILE A 33 21.91 1.82 10.46
N THR A 34 21.97 3.13 10.71
CA THR A 34 22.79 3.73 11.78
C THR A 34 22.02 4.88 12.42
N THR A 35 22.59 5.45 13.50
CA THR A 35 22.06 6.70 14.04
C THR A 35 22.18 7.81 13.02
N VAL A 36 21.05 8.46 12.71
CA VAL A 36 20.94 9.56 11.74
C VAL A 36 20.62 10.87 12.44
N ALA A 37 20.95 11.99 11.82
CA ALA A 37 20.45 13.28 12.26
C ALA A 37 18.95 13.36 11.94
N LEU A 38 18.16 13.67 12.96
CA LEU A 38 16.71 13.77 12.88
C LEU A 38 16.27 15.17 12.42
N VAL A 39 15.11 15.25 11.79
CA VAL A 39 14.52 16.51 11.33
C VAL A 39 13.40 16.91 12.31
N PRO A 40 13.34 18.15 12.80
CA PRO A 40 12.24 18.62 13.63
C PRO A 40 10.88 18.38 12.93
N GLY A 41 9.93 17.79 13.65
CA GLY A 41 8.63 17.39 13.10
C GLY A 41 8.60 16.02 12.41
N GLN A 42 9.73 15.34 12.24
CA GLN A 42 9.80 13.96 11.74
C GLN A 42 9.11 13.00 12.73
N SER A 43 8.40 11.99 12.22
CA SER A 43 7.80 10.95 13.04
C SER A 43 8.73 9.75 13.20
N ILE A 44 8.87 9.25 14.43
CA ILE A 44 9.65 8.07 14.80
C ILE A 44 8.74 7.04 15.46
N VAL A 45 8.67 5.85 14.87
CA VAL A 45 7.90 4.73 15.42
C VAL A 45 8.71 4.03 16.52
N ILE A 46 8.05 3.76 17.64
CA ILE A 46 8.63 3.05 18.79
C ILE A 46 7.68 1.91 19.14
N SER A 47 8.10 0.68 18.85
CA SER A 47 7.34 -0.51 19.17
C SER A 47 7.70 -1.08 20.55
N PHE A 48 6.75 -1.79 21.15
CA PHE A 48 6.91 -2.49 22.42
C PHE A 48 6.50 -3.96 22.21
N PRO A 49 7.44 -4.81 21.74
CA PRO A 49 7.16 -6.24 21.59
C PRO A 49 6.77 -6.89 22.93
N ALA A 50 5.80 -7.80 22.89
CA ALA A 50 5.43 -8.59 24.08
C ALA A 50 6.49 -9.61 24.42
N GLN A 51 7.18 -10.16 23.41
CA GLN A 51 8.23 -11.14 23.59
C GLN A 51 9.39 -10.93 22.63
N LEU A 52 10.60 -11.00 23.18
CA LEU A 52 11.88 -10.92 22.47
C LEU A 52 12.69 -12.19 22.69
N HIS A 53 13.50 -12.56 21.70
CA HIS A 53 14.53 -13.57 21.80
C HIS A 53 15.89 -12.95 21.50
N ILE A 54 16.89 -13.21 22.37
CA ILE A 54 18.28 -12.85 22.10
C ILE A 54 18.96 -14.09 21.51
N VAL A 55 19.37 -13.95 20.24
CA VAL A 55 20.01 -15.05 19.50
C VAL A 55 21.26 -15.54 20.21
N GLN A 56 21.37 -16.85 20.34
CA GLN A 56 22.53 -17.53 20.88
C GLN A 56 23.30 -18.27 19.79
N GLU A 57 24.52 -18.67 20.08
CA GLU A 57 25.31 -19.46 19.13
C GLU A 57 24.65 -20.82 18.87
N GLY A 58 24.46 -21.15 17.58
CA GLY A 58 23.78 -22.37 17.14
C GLY A 58 22.26 -22.26 17.00
N ASP A 59 21.64 -21.10 17.29
CA ASP A 59 20.22 -20.89 17.06
C ASP A 59 19.87 -20.94 15.58
N THR A 60 18.71 -21.55 15.31
CA THR A 60 18.05 -21.51 13.99
C THR A 60 16.63 -20.96 14.10
N LEU A 61 16.13 -20.36 13.02
CA LEU A 61 14.74 -19.84 13.02
C LEU A 61 13.71 -20.91 13.38
N LEU A 62 13.93 -22.15 12.92
CA LEU A 62 13.02 -23.26 13.22
C LEU A 62 13.03 -23.64 14.71
N GLN A 63 14.21 -23.69 15.34
CA GLN A 63 14.32 -23.98 16.78
C GLN A 63 13.69 -22.86 17.62
N ILE A 64 13.95 -21.59 17.26
CA ILE A 64 13.33 -20.43 17.91
C ILE A 64 11.81 -20.49 17.77
N ALA A 65 11.30 -20.72 16.56
CA ALA A 65 9.86 -20.84 16.31
C ALA A 65 9.22 -21.92 17.18
N ASN A 66 9.81 -23.13 17.22
CA ASN A 66 9.35 -24.23 18.05
C ASN A 66 9.39 -23.90 19.56
N THR A 67 10.45 -23.22 20.02
CA THR A 67 10.61 -22.85 21.45
C THR A 67 9.48 -21.94 21.92
N TYR A 68 9.04 -21.03 21.07
CA TYR A 68 8.01 -20.04 21.42
C TYR A 68 6.61 -20.42 20.92
N GLY A 69 6.43 -21.54 20.23
CA GLY A 69 5.13 -21.97 19.68
C GLY A 69 4.59 -21.04 18.59
N VAL A 70 5.48 -20.41 17.84
CA VAL A 70 5.14 -19.53 16.70
C VAL A 70 5.64 -20.15 15.38
N THR A 71 5.14 -19.66 14.25
CA THR A 71 5.64 -20.10 12.95
C THR A 71 6.89 -19.31 12.53
N MET A 72 7.75 -19.89 11.70
CA MET A 72 8.87 -19.14 11.07
C MET A 72 8.35 -17.92 10.31
N MET A 73 7.17 -18.03 9.66
CA MET A 73 6.53 -16.93 8.97
C MET A 73 6.25 -15.75 9.89
N GLN A 74 5.73 -16.00 11.11
CA GLN A 74 5.50 -14.95 12.10
C GLN A 74 6.82 -14.28 12.52
N ILE A 75 7.90 -15.04 12.72
CA ILE A 75 9.22 -14.46 13.04
C ILE A 75 9.70 -13.57 11.87
N LEU A 76 9.53 -14.00 10.62
CA LEU A 76 9.89 -13.20 9.45
C LEU A 76 9.03 -11.93 9.30
N GLN A 77 7.73 -11.99 9.63
CA GLN A 77 6.84 -10.83 9.64
C GLN A 77 7.31 -9.74 10.60
N TYR A 78 7.74 -10.13 11.80
CA TYR A 78 8.18 -9.19 12.83
C TYR A 78 9.64 -8.77 12.68
N ASN A 79 10.44 -9.50 11.88
CA ASN A 79 11.87 -9.25 11.65
C ASN A 79 12.20 -9.32 10.15
N PRO A 80 11.66 -8.41 9.31
CA PRO A 80 11.82 -8.49 7.86
C PRO A 80 13.27 -8.44 7.39
N PHE A 81 14.18 -7.83 8.18
CA PHE A 81 15.62 -7.76 7.91
C PHE A 81 16.29 -9.15 7.83
N LEU A 82 15.67 -10.20 8.38
CA LEU A 82 16.17 -11.57 8.27
C LEU A 82 16.18 -12.10 6.82
N LYS A 83 15.41 -11.50 5.93
CA LYS A 83 15.41 -11.86 4.50
C LYS A 83 16.59 -11.32 3.70
N GLU A 84 17.38 -10.43 4.29
CA GLU A 84 18.58 -9.86 3.67
C GLU A 84 19.84 -10.69 3.93
N ARG A 85 19.71 -11.84 4.65
CA ARG A 85 20.86 -12.66 5.06
C ARG A 85 20.45 -14.12 5.36
N GLU A 86 21.46 -15.00 5.35
CA GLU A 86 21.27 -16.43 5.55
C GLU A 86 21.44 -16.85 7.05
N PHE A 87 22.08 -16.03 7.87
CA PHE A 87 22.48 -16.41 9.21
C PHE A 87 21.90 -15.47 10.28
N LEU A 88 21.65 -16.03 11.47
CA LEU A 88 21.39 -15.29 12.69
C LEU A 88 22.72 -14.91 13.35
N TYR A 89 22.79 -13.71 13.91
CA TYR A 89 24.00 -13.28 14.63
C TYR A 89 23.77 -13.35 16.13
N PRO A 90 24.65 -14.08 16.89
CA PRO A 90 24.57 -14.13 18.36
C PRO A 90 24.57 -12.73 18.98
N GLY A 91 23.67 -12.52 19.94
CA GLY A 91 23.49 -11.24 20.62
C GLY A 91 22.44 -10.31 19.99
N GLU A 92 21.96 -10.59 18.78
CA GLU A 92 20.88 -9.79 18.21
C GLU A 92 19.52 -10.11 18.83
N SER A 93 18.63 -9.12 18.85
CA SER A 93 17.28 -9.23 19.40
C SER A 93 16.26 -9.47 18.29
N LEU A 94 15.52 -10.57 18.35
CA LEU A 94 14.39 -10.88 17.45
C LEU A 94 13.07 -10.62 18.15
N VAL A 95 12.13 -9.98 17.46
CA VAL A 95 10.74 -9.89 17.91
C VAL A 95 10.04 -11.22 17.67
N ILE A 96 9.50 -11.81 18.73
CA ILE A 96 8.76 -13.06 18.66
C ILE A 96 7.25 -12.80 18.59
N SER A 97 6.76 -11.85 19.37
CA SER A 97 5.34 -11.49 19.35
C SER A 97 5.09 -10.05 19.77
N TYR A 98 3.95 -9.53 19.30
CA TYR A 98 3.29 -8.35 19.87
C TYR A 98 2.01 -8.77 20.57
N ASP A 99 1.55 -7.95 21.54
CA ASP A 99 0.24 -8.14 22.17
C ASP A 99 -0.88 -7.63 21.25
N THR A 100 -1.21 -8.46 20.26
CA THR A 100 -2.22 -8.14 19.24
C THR A 100 -2.98 -9.39 18.84
N SER A 101 -4.31 -9.26 18.72
CA SER A 101 -5.20 -10.35 18.31
C SER A 101 -6.05 -9.99 17.09
N LYS A 102 -6.20 -8.70 16.77
CA LYS A 102 -7.07 -8.27 15.67
C LYS A 102 -6.48 -8.67 14.32
N PRO A 103 -7.20 -9.48 13.51
CA PRO A 103 -6.71 -9.89 12.21
C PRO A 103 -6.76 -8.71 11.22
N LEU A 104 -5.83 -8.72 10.25
CA LEU A 104 -5.80 -7.78 9.13
C LEU A 104 -5.31 -8.51 7.88
N ALA A 105 -6.04 -8.41 6.77
CA ALA A 105 -5.51 -8.76 5.48
C ALA A 105 -4.70 -7.57 4.91
N THR A 106 -3.53 -7.87 4.39
CA THR A 106 -2.65 -6.87 3.74
C THR A 106 -2.58 -7.15 2.25
N HIS A 107 -2.74 -6.13 1.45
CA HIS A 107 -2.74 -6.24 -0.01
C HIS A 107 -1.66 -5.34 -0.60
N GLY A 108 -0.62 -5.92 -1.20
CA GLY A 108 0.44 -5.18 -1.88
C GLY A 108 0.12 -4.95 -3.35
N PHE A 109 0.48 -3.76 -3.87
CA PHE A 109 0.41 -3.44 -5.29
C PHE A 109 1.82 -3.15 -5.81
N MET A 110 2.23 -3.82 -6.89
CA MET A 110 3.56 -3.67 -7.46
C MET A 110 3.54 -3.65 -8.98
N TYR A 111 4.60 -3.07 -9.56
CA TYR A 111 4.97 -3.26 -10.97
C TYR A 111 5.91 -4.45 -11.11
N SER A 112 5.91 -5.09 -12.29
CA SER A 112 6.72 -6.28 -12.58
C SER A 112 8.25 -6.09 -12.41
N HIS A 113 8.73 -4.84 -12.44
CA HIS A 113 10.16 -4.51 -12.30
C HIS A 113 10.60 -4.25 -10.84
N ILE A 114 9.85 -4.71 -9.84
CA ILE A 114 10.24 -4.59 -8.43
C ILE A 114 11.59 -5.26 -8.17
N ASN A 115 12.40 -4.65 -7.29
CA ASN A 115 13.62 -5.30 -6.81
C ASN A 115 13.28 -6.60 -6.07
N ARG A 116 13.98 -7.69 -6.38
CA ARG A 116 13.69 -9.03 -5.84
C ARG A 116 13.87 -9.11 -4.32
N ASP A 117 14.86 -8.43 -3.77
CA ASP A 117 15.09 -8.43 -2.32
C ASP A 117 13.99 -7.67 -1.59
N THR A 118 13.56 -6.53 -2.16
CA THR A 118 12.39 -5.78 -1.67
C THR A 118 11.13 -6.64 -1.68
N LEU A 119 10.89 -7.37 -2.75
CA LEU A 119 9.75 -8.27 -2.85
C LEU A 119 9.82 -9.39 -1.81
N ALA A 120 10.95 -10.10 -1.71
CA ALA A 120 11.16 -11.20 -0.77
C ALA A 120 11.00 -10.75 0.69
N LYS A 121 11.44 -9.53 1.02
CA LYS A 121 11.29 -8.90 2.34
C LYS A 121 9.83 -8.53 2.63
N THR A 122 9.04 -8.19 1.61
CA THR A 122 7.65 -7.75 1.74
C THR A 122 6.66 -8.91 1.76
N LEU A 123 6.89 -9.97 1.01
CA LEU A 123 5.96 -11.09 0.85
C LEU A 123 5.49 -11.75 2.16
N PRO A 124 6.33 -11.95 3.19
CA PRO A 124 5.85 -12.43 4.49
C PRO A 124 4.73 -11.58 5.09
N LEU A 125 4.73 -10.28 4.76
CA LEU A 125 3.82 -9.27 5.29
C LEU A 125 2.54 -9.10 4.47
N LEU A 126 2.37 -9.85 3.37
CA LEU A 126 1.23 -9.73 2.45
C LEU A 126 0.28 -10.92 2.52
N SER A 127 -1.02 -10.66 2.57
CA SER A 127 -2.08 -11.63 2.33
C SER A 127 -2.34 -11.81 0.83
N PHE A 128 -2.36 -10.68 0.10
CA PHE A 128 -2.61 -10.61 -1.35
C PHE A 128 -1.54 -9.74 -2.03
N LEU A 129 -1.23 -10.08 -3.28
CA LEU A 129 -0.32 -9.32 -4.11
C LEU A 129 -0.94 -9.08 -5.48
N SER A 130 -1.31 -7.84 -5.81
CA SER A 130 -1.70 -7.44 -7.15
C SER A 130 -0.50 -7.01 -7.97
N ILE A 131 -0.27 -7.71 -9.08
CA ILE A 131 0.83 -7.43 -10.01
C ILE A 131 0.28 -6.60 -11.16
N PHE A 132 0.56 -5.29 -11.16
CA PHE A 132 0.17 -4.35 -12.20
C PHE A 132 1.09 -4.52 -13.42
N ASN A 133 0.75 -5.48 -14.28
CA ASN A 133 1.59 -5.88 -15.42
C ASN A 133 0.81 -6.01 -16.72
N TYR A 134 -0.52 -5.97 -16.70
CA TYR A 134 -1.35 -6.27 -17.86
C TYR A 134 -2.23 -5.09 -18.25
N ARG A 135 -2.23 -4.80 -19.56
CA ARG A 135 -3.05 -3.72 -20.13
C ARG A 135 -3.75 -4.19 -21.39
N VAL A 136 -5.01 -3.78 -21.54
CA VAL A 136 -5.73 -3.90 -22.81
C VAL A 136 -5.32 -2.74 -23.72
N THR A 137 -4.96 -3.04 -24.97
CA THR A 137 -4.59 -2.05 -26.00
C THR A 137 -5.82 -1.64 -26.84
N LYS A 138 -5.65 -0.63 -27.71
CA LYS A 138 -6.69 -0.20 -28.67
C LYS A 138 -7.04 -1.29 -29.69
N ASP A 139 -6.15 -2.22 -29.94
CA ASP A 139 -6.40 -3.38 -30.78
C ASP A 139 -7.02 -4.56 -29.99
N PHE A 140 -7.45 -4.30 -28.75
CA PHE A 140 -8.04 -5.26 -27.82
C PHE A 140 -7.15 -6.43 -27.44
N GLU A 141 -5.85 -6.31 -27.63
CA GLU A 141 -4.86 -7.26 -27.17
C GLU A 141 -4.45 -7.00 -25.73
N ILE A 142 -4.05 -8.06 -25.01
CA ILE A 142 -3.49 -7.93 -23.68
C ILE A 142 -1.96 -7.95 -23.80
N ILE A 143 -1.34 -6.84 -23.46
CA ILE A 143 0.13 -6.71 -23.42
C ILE A 143 0.63 -6.69 -21.98
N THR A 144 1.92 -7.02 -21.80
CA THR A 144 2.63 -6.96 -20.52
C THR A 144 3.68 -5.86 -20.52
N TYR A 145 3.93 -5.28 -19.35
CA TYR A 145 4.99 -4.28 -19.17
C TYR A 145 6.34 -4.91 -18.83
N GLY A 146 6.36 -6.15 -18.34
CA GLY A 146 7.59 -6.87 -18.01
C GLY A 146 7.33 -8.33 -17.68
N ASP A 147 8.41 -9.04 -17.32
CA ASP A 147 8.35 -10.44 -16.92
C ASP A 147 7.93 -10.54 -15.43
N ASP A 148 6.96 -11.41 -15.16
CA ASP A 148 6.45 -11.72 -13.82
C ASP A 148 6.56 -13.23 -13.51
N SER A 149 7.28 -13.99 -14.32
CA SER A 149 7.38 -15.45 -14.22
C SER A 149 7.92 -15.94 -12.88
N ASP A 150 8.86 -15.21 -12.28
CA ASP A 150 9.45 -15.54 -10.98
C ASP A 150 8.64 -15.00 -9.80
N THR A 151 7.78 -14.00 -10.03
CA THR A 151 7.03 -13.30 -8.97
C THR A 151 5.90 -14.16 -8.42
N VAL A 152 5.14 -14.81 -9.30
CA VAL A 152 3.99 -15.63 -8.92
C VAL A 152 4.42 -16.85 -8.07
N PRO A 153 5.40 -17.67 -8.47
CA PRO A 153 5.88 -18.76 -7.62
C PRO A 153 6.43 -18.28 -6.28
N LEU A 154 7.18 -17.18 -6.28
CA LEU A 154 7.73 -16.60 -5.04
C LEU A 154 6.62 -16.15 -4.09
N ALA A 155 5.57 -15.51 -4.58
CA ALA A 155 4.43 -15.11 -3.76
C ALA A 155 3.74 -16.33 -3.11
N LEU A 156 3.56 -17.41 -3.88
CA LEU A 156 2.96 -18.66 -3.38
C LEU A 156 3.81 -19.31 -2.29
N GLU A 157 5.15 -19.31 -2.44
CA GLU A 157 6.09 -19.81 -1.43
C GLU A 157 5.90 -19.13 -0.07
N TYR A 158 5.59 -17.83 -0.07
CA TYR A 158 5.32 -17.05 1.15
C TYR A 158 3.85 -17.09 1.60
N GLY A 159 3.01 -17.94 1.02
CA GLY A 159 1.59 -18.01 1.34
C GLY A 159 0.82 -16.74 0.99
N THR A 160 1.31 -15.95 0.05
CA THR A 160 0.67 -14.73 -0.46
C THR A 160 -0.11 -15.07 -1.72
N VAL A 161 -1.37 -14.64 -1.80
CA VAL A 161 -2.24 -14.89 -2.96
C VAL A 161 -1.89 -13.92 -4.10
N PRO A 162 -1.30 -14.40 -5.23
CA PRO A 162 -1.00 -13.54 -6.36
C PRO A 162 -2.26 -13.28 -7.19
N LEU A 163 -2.52 -12.00 -7.49
CA LEU A 163 -3.62 -11.52 -8.33
C LEU A 163 -3.06 -10.85 -9.60
N LEU A 164 -3.51 -11.32 -10.76
CA LEU A 164 -3.27 -10.65 -12.02
C LEU A 164 -4.04 -9.33 -12.03
N MET A 165 -3.35 -8.20 -12.10
CA MET A 165 -4.00 -6.90 -12.17
C MET A 165 -4.03 -6.41 -13.62
N ILE A 166 -5.24 -6.13 -14.11
CA ILE A 166 -5.49 -5.64 -15.46
C ILE A 166 -6.17 -4.28 -15.43
N SER A 167 -5.78 -3.40 -16.34
CA SER A 167 -6.40 -2.09 -16.50
C SER A 167 -6.34 -1.59 -17.94
N SER A 168 -7.03 -0.49 -18.21
CA SER A 168 -6.91 0.32 -19.44
C SER A 168 -6.00 1.53 -19.24
N ILE A 169 -5.36 1.67 -18.09
CA ILE A 169 -4.49 2.81 -17.77
C ILE A 169 -3.11 2.58 -18.39
N SER A 170 -2.58 3.60 -19.06
CA SER A 170 -1.22 3.58 -19.61
C SER A 170 -0.14 3.65 -18.50
N PRO A 171 1.14 3.35 -18.81
CA PRO A 171 2.24 3.51 -17.85
C PRO A 171 2.37 4.95 -17.31
N GLU A 172 1.98 5.94 -18.13
CA GLU A 172 1.99 7.36 -17.76
C GLU A 172 0.79 7.73 -16.86
N GLY A 173 -0.09 6.78 -16.56
CA GLY A 173 -1.26 6.98 -15.70
C GLY A 173 -2.47 7.55 -16.41
N LEU A 174 -2.49 7.53 -17.74
CA LEU A 174 -3.59 8.04 -18.54
C LEU A 174 -4.61 6.93 -18.82
N ALA A 175 -5.87 7.17 -18.45
CA ALA A 175 -6.98 6.28 -18.80
C ALA A 175 -7.39 6.49 -20.27
N ASP A 176 -7.47 5.42 -21.04
CA ASP A 176 -8.03 5.44 -22.38
C ASP A 176 -9.56 5.32 -22.29
N VAL A 177 -10.22 6.48 -22.24
CA VAL A 177 -11.67 6.55 -22.03
C VAL A 177 -12.44 5.94 -23.22
N GLU A 178 -11.96 6.14 -24.44
CA GLU A 178 -12.58 5.60 -25.65
C GLU A 178 -12.54 4.06 -25.64
N LEU A 179 -11.37 3.48 -25.41
CA LEU A 179 -11.20 2.04 -25.27
C LEU A 179 -12.09 1.46 -24.17
N VAL A 180 -12.20 2.13 -23.04
CA VAL A 180 -13.07 1.68 -21.94
C VAL A 180 -14.52 1.60 -22.38
N TYR A 181 -15.04 2.64 -23.04
CA TYR A 181 -16.42 2.62 -23.52
C TYR A 181 -16.67 1.61 -24.63
N GLU A 182 -15.70 1.36 -25.52
CA GLU A 182 -15.80 0.30 -26.53
C GLU A 182 -15.96 -1.07 -25.87
N ILE A 183 -15.15 -1.35 -24.82
CA ILE A 183 -15.26 -2.61 -24.05
C ILE A 183 -16.60 -2.67 -23.31
N LEU A 184 -17.03 -1.60 -22.65
CA LEU A 184 -18.28 -1.57 -21.88
C LEU A 184 -19.51 -1.82 -22.73
N LEU A 185 -19.50 -1.38 -23.99
CA LEU A 185 -20.65 -1.47 -24.91
C LEU A 185 -20.66 -2.73 -25.79
N ASN A 186 -19.56 -3.50 -25.81
CA ASN A 186 -19.42 -4.68 -26.69
C ASN A 186 -19.21 -5.97 -25.87
N LYS A 187 -20.27 -6.76 -25.74
CA LYS A 187 -20.25 -7.99 -24.94
C LYS A 187 -19.33 -9.08 -25.52
N ASP A 188 -19.24 -9.22 -26.85
CA ASP A 188 -18.38 -10.21 -27.48
C ASP A 188 -16.91 -9.88 -27.21
N LEU A 189 -16.57 -8.59 -27.23
CA LEU A 189 -15.25 -8.10 -26.89
C LEU A 189 -14.93 -8.32 -25.40
N GLN A 190 -15.88 -8.07 -24.51
CA GLN A 190 -15.73 -8.41 -23.08
C GLN A 190 -15.39 -9.89 -22.92
N ASP A 191 -16.15 -10.79 -23.55
CA ASP A 191 -15.95 -12.23 -23.45
C ASP A 191 -14.58 -12.66 -23.98
N GLN A 192 -14.11 -12.05 -25.06
CA GLN A 192 -12.76 -12.28 -25.60
C GLN A 192 -11.68 -11.88 -24.59
N ILE A 193 -11.73 -10.66 -24.06
CA ILE A 193 -10.75 -10.14 -23.10
C ILE A 193 -10.79 -10.94 -21.79
N ILE A 194 -11.98 -11.29 -21.29
CA ILE A 194 -12.15 -12.09 -20.06
C ILE A 194 -11.49 -13.46 -20.21
N LYS A 195 -11.78 -14.18 -21.32
CA LYS A 195 -11.20 -15.50 -21.59
C LYS A 195 -9.68 -15.42 -21.72
N ALA A 196 -9.15 -14.43 -22.41
CA ALA A 196 -7.71 -14.22 -22.55
C ALA A 196 -7.06 -13.94 -21.18
N THR A 197 -7.66 -13.06 -20.37
CA THR A 197 -7.17 -12.74 -19.01
C THR A 197 -7.14 -13.98 -18.11
N ILE A 198 -8.21 -14.78 -18.11
CA ILE A 198 -8.28 -16.02 -17.33
C ILE A 198 -7.24 -17.04 -17.82
N SER A 199 -7.07 -17.17 -19.13
CA SER A 199 -6.04 -18.05 -19.71
C SER A 199 -4.63 -17.68 -19.25
N ILE A 200 -4.30 -16.39 -19.28
CA ILE A 200 -3.01 -15.88 -18.79
C ILE A 200 -2.86 -16.17 -17.29
N ALA A 201 -3.87 -15.84 -16.50
CA ALA A 201 -3.84 -16.06 -15.05
C ALA A 201 -3.57 -17.53 -14.71
N LYS A 202 -4.27 -18.47 -15.33
CA LYS A 202 -4.09 -19.91 -15.10
C LYS A 202 -2.73 -20.42 -15.57
N THR A 203 -2.29 -19.98 -16.74
CA THR A 203 -0.98 -20.43 -17.31
C THR A 203 0.19 -19.99 -16.43
N LYS A 204 0.10 -18.80 -15.82
CA LYS A 204 1.16 -18.26 -14.96
C LYS A 204 1.00 -18.62 -13.48
N GLY A 205 -0.09 -19.27 -13.08
CA GLY A 205 -0.33 -19.72 -11.70
C GLY A 205 -0.88 -18.65 -10.78
N TYR A 206 -1.48 -17.57 -11.31
CA TYR A 206 -2.23 -16.61 -10.51
C TYR A 206 -3.46 -17.27 -9.89
N LEU A 207 -3.80 -16.87 -8.68
CA LEU A 207 -4.97 -17.38 -7.96
C LEU A 207 -6.18 -16.46 -8.04
N GLY A 208 -6.05 -15.32 -8.70
CA GLY A 208 -7.16 -14.39 -8.90
C GLY A 208 -6.84 -13.27 -9.87
N ILE A 209 -7.85 -12.44 -10.08
CA ILE A 209 -7.79 -11.29 -10.98
C ILE A 209 -8.26 -10.06 -10.20
N ASN A 210 -7.54 -8.95 -10.38
CA ASN A 210 -7.90 -7.64 -9.87
C ASN A 210 -8.12 -6.69 -11.05
N ILE A 211 -9.32 -6.12 -11.17
CA ILE A 211 -9.61 -5.11 -12.20
C ILE A 211 -9.52 -3.74 -11.58
N LEU A 212 -8.67 -2.89 -12.15
CA LEU A 212 -8.59 -1.48 -11.78
C LEU A 212 -9.58 -0.66 -12.63
N ILE A 213 -10.53 -0.04 -11.96
CA ILE A 213 -11.52 0.85 -12.56
C ILE A 213 -11.23 2.30 -12.20
N SER A 214 -11.24 3.14 -13.22
CA SER A 214 -11.22 4.60 -13.07
C SER A 214 -12.40 5.19 -13.90
N GLY A 215 -12.97 6.30 -13.41
CA GLY A 215 -14.02 7.02 -14.12
C GLY A 215 -15.44 6.43 -14.01
N ILE A 216 -15.66 5.47 -13.10
CA ILE A 216 -17.03 5.03 -12.77
C ILE A 216 -17.77 6.16 -12.03
N ASN A 217 -19.01 6.41 -12.43
CA ASN A 217 -19.90 7.41 -11.83
C ASN A 217 -21.36 6.99 -11.98
N THR A 218 -22.29 7.76 -11.41
CA THR A 218 -23.72 7.44 -11.44
C THR A 218 -24.33 7.33 -12.84
N THR A 219 -23.75 8.02 -13.82
CA THR A 219 -24.28 7.99 -15.21
C THR A 219 -23.89 6.71 -15.94
N ASN A 220 -22.68 6.20 -15.72
CA ASN A 220 -22.12 5.04 -16.44
C ASN A 220 -22.02 3.77 -15.61
N GLN A 221 -22.34 3.79 -14.31
CA GLN A 221 -22.19 2.64 -13.43
C GLN A 221 -22.92 1.37 -13.90
N HIS A 222 -24.04 1.52 -14.58
CA HIS A 222 -24.79 0.37 -15.10
C HIS A 222 -23.96 -0.44 -16.10
N LEU A 223 -23.18 0.21 -16.96
CA LEU A 223 -22.28 -0.45 -17.91
C LEU A 223 -21.15 -1.21 -17.19
N TYR A 224 -20.59 -0.61 -16.13
CA TYR A 224 -19.58 -1.28 -15.30
C TYR A 224 -20.17 -2.46 -14.51
N ILE A 225 -21.40 -2.33 -13.99
CA ILE A 225 -22.09 -3.41 -13.29
C ILE A 225 -22.30 -4.60 -14.25
N ASP A 226 -22.71 -4.35 -15.50
CA ASP A 226 -22.87 -5.39 -16.51
C ASP A 226 -21.53 -6.08 -16.85
N LEU A 227 -20.46 -5.31 -17.04
CA LEU A 227 -19.11 -5.86 -17.23
C LEU A 227 -18.68 -6.72 -16.04
N ILE A 228 -18.79 -6.21 -14.81
CA ILE A 228 -18.37 -6.91 -13.60
C ILE A 228 -19.20 -8.18 -13.40
N HIS A 229 -20.50 -8.14 -13.71
CA HIS A 229 -21.35 -9.33 -13.70
C HIS A 229 -20.85 -10.39 -14.70
N ASN A 230 -20.53 -9.99 -15.91
CA ASN A 230 -19.96 -10.88 -16.93
C ASN A 230 -18.64 -11.50 -16.47
N VAL A 231 -17.70 -10.66 -16.00
CA VAL A 231 -16.40 -11.11 -15.44
C VAL A 231 -16.61 -12.09 -14.28
N SER A 232 -17.45 -11.74 -13.31
CA SER A 232 -17.75 -12.58 -12.13
C SER A 232 -18.25 -13.96 -12.52
N THR A 233 -19.11 -14.02 -13.54
CA THR A 233 -19.67 -15.30 -14.01
C THR A 233 -18.60 -16.23 -14.57
N HIS A 234 -17.59 -15.70 -15.26
CA HIS A 234 -16.48 -16.46 -15.81
C HIS A 234 -15.46 -16.85 -14.72
N ILE A 235 -15.08 -15.92 -13.85
CA ILE A 235 -14.07 -16.13 -12.79
C ILE A 235 -14.54 -17.16 -11.77
N LYS A 236 -15.82 -17.12 -11.36
CA LYS A 236 -16.38 -18.10 -10.42
C LYS A 236 -16.33 -19.54 -10.92
N LYS A 237 -16.47 -19.78 -12.24
CA LYS A 237 -16.35 -21.11 -12.84
C LYS A 237 -14.93 -21.68 -12.71
N GLU A 238 -13.94 -20.81 -12.68
CA GLU A 238 -12.51 -21.15 -12.60
C GLU A 238 -11.98 -21.17 -11.16
N GLN A 239 -12.82 -20.87 -10.16
CA GLN A 239 -12.47 -20.81 -8.73
C GLN A 239 -11.32 -19.82 -8.42
N LEU A 240 -11.24 -18.74 -9.18
CA LEU A 240 -10.27 -17.66 -8.96
C LEU A 240 -10.87 -16.58 -8.05
N TYR A 241 -10.03 -15.92 -7.25
CA TYR A 241 -10.41 -14.70 -6.55
C TYR A 241 -10.72 -13.59 -7.54
N PHE A 242 -11.73 -12.77 -7.22
CA PHE A 242 -12.08 -11.61 -8.01
C PHE A 242 -12.06 -10.34 -7.15
N PHE A 243 -11.08 -9.49 -7.38
CA PHE A 243 -10.94 -8.19 -6.72
C PHE A 243 -11.27 -7.07 -7.69
N LEU A 244 -11.86 -6.02 -7.14
CA LEU A 244 -12.12 -4.77 -7.83
C LEU A 244 -11.35 -3.66 -7.12
N THR A 245 -10.50 -2.94 -7.82
CA THR A 245 -9.85 -1.74 -7.30
C THR A 245 -10.52 -0.52 -7.93
N ILE A 246 -11.11 0.33 -7.10
CA ILE A 246 -11.74 1.58 -7.50
C ILE A 246 -10.83 2.73 -7.07
N ASN A 247 -10.31 3.48 -8.04
CA ASN A 247 -9.58 4.70 -7.74
C ASN A 247 -10.58 5.84 -7.47
N LEU A 248 -10.66 6.21 -6.20
CA LEU A 248 -11.42 7.34 -5.72
C LEU A 248 -10.64 8.63 -6.02
N ASN A 249 -10.65 9.11 -7.22
CA ASN A 249 -10.01 10.38 -7.57
C ASN A 249 -10.78 11.57 -6.94
N VAL A 250 -10.89 11.54 -5.60
CA VAL A 250 -11.81 12.35 -4.82
C VAL A 250 -11.15 13.65 -4.43
N LEU A 251 -11.52 14.72 -5.11
CA LEU A 251 -11.24 16.09 -4.67
C LEU A 251 -12.23 16.57 -3.59
N ASP A 252 -13.43 15.97 -3.56
CA ASP A 252 -14.48 16.29 -2.59
C ASP A 252 -15.37 15.06 -2.32
N ILE A 253 -15.14 14.42 -1.18
CA ILE A 253 -15.93 13.26 -0.73
C ILE A 253 -17.41 13.59 -0.57
N ASN A 254 -17.75 14.83 -0.18
CA ASN A 254 -19.15 15.23 -0.07
C ASN A 254 -19.85 15.10 -1.42
N GLN A 255 -19.19 15.32 -2.55
CA GLN A 255 -19.76 15.11 -3.86
C GLN A 255 -20.06 13.60 -4.11
N TYR A 256 -19.20 12.71 -3.71
CA TYR A 256 -19.41 11.25 -3.88
C TYR A 256 -20.54 10.73 -3.01
N ILE A 257 -20.62 11.16 -1.76
CA ILE A 257 -21.69 10.75 -0.83
C ILE A 257 -23.05 11.33 -1.26
N THR A 258 -23.06 12.53 -1.82
CA THR A 258 -24.32 13.24 -2.16
C THR A 258 -24.74 13.11 -3.60
N ARG A 259 -23.78 13.03 -4.54
CA ARG A 259 -24.05 13.04 -5.99
C ARG A 259 -23.76 11.71 -6.67
N ASP A 260 -22.66 11.05 -6.34
CA ASP A 260 -22.19 9.83 -6.99
C ASP A 260 -22.49 8.59 -6.14
N LYS A 261 -23.76 8.30 -5.96
CA LYS A 261 -24.24 7.13 -5.24
C LYS A 261 -24.03 5.87 -6.07
N LEU A 262 -22.81 5.32 -6.05
CA LEU A 262 -22.52 4.06 -6.68
C LEU A 262 -23.22 2.90 -5.95
N ASP A 263 -23.69 1.92 -6.69
CA ASP A 263 -24.36 0.74 -6.15
C ASP A 263 -23.34 -0.29 -5.64
N TYR A 264 -22.69 0.02 -4.52
CA TYR A 264 -21.77 -0.88 -3.86
C TYR A 264 -22.45 -2.16 -3.35
N SER A 265 -23.76 -2.12 -3.06
CA SER A 265 -24.53 -3.30 -2.67
C SER A 265 -24.54 -4.35 -3.77
N THR A 266 -24.72 -3.92 -5.03
CA THR A 266 -24.70 -4.83 -6.19
C THR A 266 -23.26 -5.25 -6.52
N LEU A 267 -22.31 -4.32 -6.57
CA LEU A 267 -20.90 -4.61 -6.87
C LEU A 267 -20.31 -5.64 -5.90
N SER A 268 -20.53 -5.47 -4.61
CA SER A 268 -19.97 -6.36 -3.57
C SER A 268 -20.48 -7.81 -3.63
N LYS A 269 -21.64 -8.07 -4.22
CA LYS A 269 -22.17 -9.45 -4.42
C LYS A 269 -21.43 -10.20 -5.53
N MET A 270 -20.81 -9.48 -6.44
CA MET A 270 -20.17 -10.04 -7.62
C MET A 270 -18.67 -10.32 -7.43
N VAL A 271 -18.03 -9.63 -6.47
CA VAL A 271 -16.59 -9.71 -6.21
C VAL A 271 -16.31 -10.25 -4.80
N ASP A 272 -15.09 -10.75 -4.59
CA ASP A 272 -14.64 -11.13 -3.25
C ASP A 272 -14.35 -9.89 -2.41
N ASN A 273 -13.63 -8.92 -2.96
CA ASN A 273 -13.28 -7.69 -2.26
C ASN A 273 -13.27 -6.47 -3.18
N ILE A 274 -13.50 -5.29 -2.60
CA ILE A 274 -13.33 -4.00 -3.24
C ILE A 274 -12.23 -3.23 -2.52
N VAL A 275 -11.21 -2.81 -3.27
CA VAL A 275 -10.15 -1.93 -2.78
C VAL A 275 -10.51 -0.50 -3.13
N PHE A 276 -10.64 0.33 -2.11
CA PHE A 276 -10.86 1.76 -2.25
C PHE A 276 -9.52 2.49 -2.18
N LEU A 277 -9.02 2.90 -3.35
CA LEU A 277 -7.73 3.53 -3.48
C LEU A 277 -7.89 5.03 -3.74
N GLN A 278 -7.16 5.87 -2.99
CA GLN A 278 -6.99 7.28 -3.30
C GLN A 278 -5.56 7.50 -3.78
N TYR A 279 -5.38 7.61 -5.09
CA TYR A 279 -4.06 7.73 -5.70
C TYR A 279 -4.11 8.65 -6.93
N TYR A 280 -3.13 9.52 -7.04
CA TYR A 280 -2.95 10.37 -8.22
C TYR A 280 -2.07 9.65 -9.23
N TRP A 281 -2.63 9.32 -10.38
CA TRP A 281 -1.92 8.68 -11.47
C TRP A 281 -1.11 9.67 -12.29
N GLY A 282 0.10 9.27 -12.68
CA GLY A 282 0.97 10.05 -13.55
C GLY A 282 1.81 11.11 -12.86
N THR A 283 2.51 11.88 -13.66
CA THR A 283 3.46 12.92 -13.23
C THR A 283 2.80 14.27 -12.95
N HIS A 284 1.49 14.38 -13.12
CA HIS A 284 0.76 15.64 -12.97
C HIS A 284 -0.41 15.50 -11.98
N PRO A 285 -0.13 15.47 -10.66
CA PRO A 285 -1.17 15.33 -9.65
C PRO A 285 -2.09 16.56 -9.52
N GLY A 286 -1.89 17.58 -10.37
CA GLY A 286 -2.59 18.87 -10.31
C GLY A 286 -1.94 19.84 -9.29
N ALA A 287 -2.67 20.87 -8.91
CA ALA A 287 -2.20 21.87 -7.95
C ALA A 287 -1.83 21.25 -6.60
N PRO A 288 -0.91 21.87 -5.82
CA PRO A 288 -0.49 21.40 -4.52
C PRO A 288 -1.66 21.11 -3.58
N LYS A 289 -1.66 19.94 -2.98
CA LYS A 289 -2.68 19.49 -2.03
C LYS A 289 -2.16 18.30 -1.20
N PRO A 290 -2.77 17.99 -0.05
CA PRO A 290 -2.46 16.80 0.70
C PRO A 290 -2.56 15.54 -0.17
N VAL A 291 -1.59 14.63 -0.03
CA VAL A 291 -1.53 13.36 -0.80
C VAL A 291 -2.75 12.49 -0.52
N ASN A 292 -3.18 12.48 0.74
CA ASN A 292 -4.39 11.82 1.21
C ASN A 292 -5.18 12.78 2.11
N ASN A 293 -6.51 12.76 2.01
CA ASN A 293 -7.35 13.37 3.02
C ASN A 293 -8.00 12.27 3.87
N ILE A 294 -7.34 11.95 4.99
CA ILE A 294 -7.70 10.81 5.83
C ILE A 294 -9.07 11.00 6.50
N ASN A 295 -9.41 12.23 6.88
CA ASN A 295 -10.74 12.53 7.43
C ASN A 295 -11.85 12.30 6.40
N GLN A 296 -11.59 12.64 5.14
CA GLN A 296 -12.50 12.33 4.05
C GLN A 296 -12.58 10.83 3.81
N MET A 297 -11.46 10.11 3.80
CA MET A 297 -11.45 8.64 3.66
C MET A 297 -12.28 7.98 4.76
N ARG A 298 -12.10 8.40 6.02
CA ARG A 298 -12.91 7.90 7.16
C ARG A 298 -14.40 8.09 6.93
N THR A 299 -14.81 9.28 6.50
CA THR A 299 -16.22 9.58 6.19
C THR A 299 -16.74 8.71 5.07
N TYR A 300 -15.92 8.51 4.03
CA TYR A 300 -16.29 7.69 2.88
C TYR A 300 -16.43 6.21 3.24
N ILE A 301 -15.52 5.65 4.00
CA ILE A 301 -15.59 4.24 4.44
C ILE A 301 -16.84 3.99 5.29
N LYS A 302 -17.17 4.89 6.20
CA LYS A 302 -18.44 4.81 6.97
C LYS A 302 -19.68 4.81 6.07
N TYR A 303 -19.65 5.59 4.99
CA TYR A 303 -20.73 5.55 4.01
C TYR A 303 -20.79 4.22 3.27
N VAL A 304 -19.64 3.71 2.80
CA VAL A 304 -19.56 2.44 2.08
C VAL A 304 -19.99 1.26 2.94
N GLU A 305 -19.62 1.22 4.23
CA GLU A 305 -20.06 0.20 5.19
C GLU A 305 -21.58 0.13 5.36
N SER A 306 -22.28 1.22 5.15
CA SER A 306 -23.74 1.23 5.17
C SER A 306 -24.37 0.53 3.95
N LEU A 307 -23.58 0.22 2.92
CA LEU A 307 -24.03 -0.31 1.62
C LEU A 307 -23.50 -1.70 1.30
N MET A 308 -22.39 -2.11 1.92
CA MET A 308 -21.77 -3.41 1.66
C MET A 308 -21.10 -3.98 2.93
N PRO A 309 -20.88 -5.31 2.99
CA PRO A 309 -20.25 -5.93 4.14
C PRO A 309 -18.81 -5.43 4.38
N PRO A 310 -18.44 -5.04 5.62
CA PRO A 310 -17.11 -4.53 5.94
C PRO A 310 -15.98 -5.51 5.61
N GLU A 311 -16.21 -6.80 5.77
CA GLU A 311 -15.24 -7.84 5.43
C GLU A 311 -14.91 -7.97 3.94
N LYS A 312 -15.54 -7.16 3.09
CA LYS A 312 -15.25 -7.03 1.67
C LYS A 312 -14.53 -5.72 1.32
N ILE A 313 -14.29 -4.87 2.31
CA ILE A 313 -13.66 -3.57 2.13
C ILE A 313 -12.16 -3.66 2.40
N VAL A 314 -11.35 -3.19 1.46
CA VAL A 314 -9.92 -2.97 1.62
C VAL A 314 -9.62 -1.49 1.43
N ILE A 315 -8.96 -0.87 2.41
CA ILE A 315 -8.61 0.55 2.34
C ILE A 315 -7.25 0.70 1.69
N GLY A 316 -7.20 1.31 0.52
CA GLY A 316 -5.95 1.59 -0.19
C GLY A 316 -5.17 2.74 0.44
N LEU A 317 -3.90 2.50 0.70
CA LEU A 317 -2.94 3.45 1.25
C LEU A 317 -1.89 3.76 0.18
N THR A 318 -1.56 5.04 0.00
CA THR A 318 -0.39 5.43 -0.79
C THR A 318 0.81 5.68 0.12
N THR A 319 2.00 5.40 -0.39
CA THR A 319 3.27 5.66 0.32
C THR A 319 4.07 6.77 -0.36
N ILE A 320 3.49 7.43 -1.35
CA ILE A 320 4.15 8.40 -2.22
C ILE A 320 3.86 9.80 -1.73
N GLY A 321 4.89 10.65 -1.72
CA GLY A 321 4.81 12.09 -1.55
C GLY A 321 5.05 12.82 -2.87
N TYR A 322 4.79 14.09 -2.88
CA TYR A 322 5.03 14.97 -4.01
C TYR A 322 5.63 16.28 -3.56
N ASP A 323 6.54 16.81 -4.39
CA ASP A 323 7.15 18.14 -4.28
C ASP A 323 6.65 19.00 -5.44
N TRP A 324 6.07 20.15 -5.14
CA TRP A 324 5.56 21.13 -6.10
C TRP A 324 6.34 22.43 -6.04
N GLU A 325 6.74 22.93 -7.21
CA GLU A 325 7.16 24.32 -7.37
C GLU A 325 5.95 25.28 -7.25
N ILE A 326 6.10 26.39 -6.55
CA ILE A 326 5.07 27.41 -6.37
C ILE A 326 5.54 28.77 -6.95
N PRO A 327 4.67 29.52 -7.65
CA PRO A 327 3.27 29.22 -7.94
C PRO A 327 3.11 28.10 -8.96
N TYR A 328 2.22 27.18 -8.67
CA TYR A 328 1.91 26.05 -9.58
C TYR A 328 1.24 26.56 -10.88
N ARG A 329 1.73 26.09 -12.02
CA ARG A 329 1.15 26.36 -13.33
C ARG A 329 0.93 25.03 -14.03
N LEU A 330 -0.31 24.78 -14.44
CA LEU A 330 -0.67 23.57 -15.16
C LEU A 330 0.20 23.44 -16.44
N GLU A 331 0.73 22.23 -16.69
CA GLU A 331 1.62 21.89 -17.82
C GLU A 331 3.01 22.55 -17.83
N GLU A 332 3.27 23.55 -16.97
CA GLU A 332 4.58 24.21 -16.87
C GLU A 332 5.36 23.74 -15.62
N SER A 333 4.68 23.59 -14.49
CA SER A 333 5.32 23.23 -13.22
C SER A 333 5.68 21.75 -13.18
N VAL A 334 6.93 21.48 -12.80
CA VAL A 334 7.41 20.12 -12.54
C VAL A 334 6.92 19.69 -11.15
N VAL A 335 6.39 18.48 -11.07
CA VAL A 335 6.05 17.84 -9.80
C VAL A 335 6.89 16.59 -9.64
N THR A 336 7.66 16.53 -8.57
CA THR A 336 8.55 15.41 -8.28
C THR A 336 7.90 14.44 -7.30
N THR A 337 7.90 13.16 -7.64
CA THR A 337 7.43 12.10 -6.76
C THR A 337 8.51 11.73 -5.74
N LEU A 338 8.14 11.62 -4.47
CA LEU A 338 9.04 11.32 -3.37
C LEU A 338 8.60 10.08 -2.60
N THR A 339 9.58 9.31 -2.11
CA THR A 339 9.37 8.33 -1.03
C THR A 339 9.37 9.06 0.32
N LEU A 340 8.95 8.39 1.40
CA LEU A 340 9.07 8.94 2.75
C LEU A 340 10.53 9.30 3.07
N GLU A 341 11.47 8.41 2.75
CA GLU A 341 12.89 8.65 2.99
C GLU A 341 13.41 9.86 2.22
N SER A 342 13.06 9.97 0.93
CA SER A 342 13.45 11.11 0.10
C SER A 342 12.86 12.43 0.61
N ALA A 343 11.62 12.42 1.09
CA ALA A 343 10.99 13.62 1.67
C ALA A 343 11.70 14.06 2.96
N ILE A 344 12.07 13.11 3.84
CA ILE A 344 12.83 13.42 5.07
C ILE A 344 14.24 13.93 4.75
N LEU A 345 14.93 13.32 3.78
CA LEU A 345 16.25 13.78 3.35
C LEU A 345 16.18 15.19 2.76
N LEU A 346 15.20 15.47 1.92
CA LEU A 346 14.98 16.80 1.34
C LEU A 346 14.70 17.84 2.45
N ALA A 347 13.84 17.53 3.41
CA ALA A 347 13.59 18.43 4.53
C ALA A 347 14.86 18.71 5.34
N LYS A 348 15.72 17.70 5.53
CA LYS A 348 17.00 17.83 6.22
C LYS A 348 17.97 18.72 5.44
N ASP A 349 18.13 18.48 4.14
CA ASP A 349 19.09 19.18 3.29
C ASP A 349 18.72 20.66 3.13
N GLU A 350 17.44 20.96 3.12
CA GLU A 350 16.89 22.34 3.04
C GLU A 350 16.69 22.99 4.43
N GLY A 351 17.00 22.29 5.52
CA GLY A 351 16.81 22.80 6.90
C GLY A 351 15.35 23.10 7.24
N ALA A 352 14.42 22.42 6.58
CA ALA A 352 12.99 22.63 6.77
C ALA A 352 12.45 21.91 8.02
N VAL A 353 11.41 22.47 8.61
CA VAL A 353 10.65 21.83 9.71
C VAL A 353 9.43 21.15 9.11
N ILE A 354 9.22 19.89 9.49
CA ILE A 354 8.06 19.13 9.05
C ILE A 354 6.85 19.49 9.89
N GLU A 355 5.85 20.10 9.24
CA GLU A 355 4.58 20.46 9.82
C GLU A 355 3.54 19.36 9.62
N PHE A 356 2.37 19.49 10.25
CA PHE A 356 1.30 18.51 10.14
C PHE A 356 -0.06 19.22 10.03
N ASP A 357 -0.74 19.00 8.89
CA ASP A 357 -2.10 19.54 8.70
C ASP A 357 -3.13 18.66 9.41
N VAL A 358 -3.77 19.19 10.43
CA VAL A 358 -4.78 18.48 11.22
C VAL A 358 -6.09 18.25 10.48
N ASN A 359 -6.34 18.96 9.38
CA ASN A 359 -7.58 18.81 8.61
C ASN A 359 -7.51 17.62 7.66
N SER A 360 -6.37 17.43 6.99
CA SER A 360 -6.12 16.27 6.13
C SER A 360 -5.46 15.11 6.85
N LEU A 361 -4.88 15.35 8.03
CA LEU A 361 -4.03 14.43 8.80
C LEU A 361 -2.78 14.00 8.01
N THR A 362 -2.14 14.97 7.37
CA THR A 362 -1.02 14.74 6.44
C THR A 362 0.15 15.68 6.77
N PRO A 363 1.41 15.18 6.80
CA PRO A 363 2.59 16.02 6.98
C PRO A 363 2.94 16.76 5.70
N TYR A 364 3.54 17.95 5.89
CA TYR A 364 4.06 18.79 4.82
C TYR A 364 5.24 19.64 5.31
N PHE A 365 5.99 20.20 4.38
CA PHE A 365 6.97 21.27 4.65
C PHE A 365 7.13 22.18 3.43
N ASN A 366 7.66 23.37 3.67
CA ASN A 366 7.99 24.34 2.63
C ASN A 366 9.49 24.59 2.65
N TYR A 367 10.06 24.89 1.46
CA TYR A 367 11.46 25.31 1.33
C TYR A 367 11.65 26.22 0.11
N GLU A 368 12.82 26.83 0.00
CA GLU A 368 13.16 27.75 -1.08
C GLU A 368 14.44 27.30 -1.78
N VAL A 369 14.40 27.23 -3.11
CA VAL A 369 15.60 27.00 -3.94
C VAL A 369 16.07 28.33 -4.49
N VAL A 370 17.30 28.73 -4.12
CA VAL A 370 17.94 29.96 -4.59
C VAL A 370 18.85 29.65 -5.78
N LEU A 371 18.42 30.06 -6.95
CA LEU A 371 19.20 29.97 -8.19
C LEU A 371 19.68 31.36 -8.61
N PRO A 372 20.76 31.50 -9.43
CA PRO A 372 21.18 32.78 -9.93
C PRO A 372 20.05 33.54 -10.65
N GLY A 373 19.58 34.63 -10.05
CA GLY A 373 18.51 35.48 -10.60
C GLY A 373 17.07 34.96 -10.37
N ARG A 374 16.88 33.87 -9.64
CA ARG A 374 15.55 33.30 -9.37
C ARG A 374 15.50 32.65 -7.98
N ILE A 375 14.44 32.92 -7.24
CA ILE A 375 14.06 32.16 -6.03
C ILE A 375 12.78 31.40 -6.36
N THR A 376 12.77 30.10 -6.10
CA THR A 376 11.61 29.23 -6.29
C THR A 376 11.14 28.72 -4.94
N GLN A 377 9.88 28.87 -4.65
CA GLN A 377 9.27 28.28 -3.46
C GLN A 377 8.74 26.89 -3.78
N HIS A 378 8.83 26.00 -2.82
CA HIS A 378 8.38 24.62 -2.92
C HIS A 378 7.49 24.25 -1.75
N ILE A 379 6.55 23.36 -1.99
CA ILE A 379 5.75 22.67 -0.95
C ILE A 379 5.79 21.17 -1.19
N VAL A 380 6.08 20.42 -0.14
CA VAL A 380 6.11 18.96 -0.14
C VAL A 380 4.98 18.44 0.73
N TRP A 381 4.14 17.56 0.17
CA TRP A 381 3.16 16.77 0.90
C TRP A 381 3.52 15.29 0.80
N PHE A 382 3.47 14.56 1.92
CA PHE A 382 3.84 13.14 1.94
C PHE A 382 3.06 12.36 3.01
N ILE A 383 3.30 11.08 3.15
CA ILE A 383 2.67 10.20 4.15
C ILE A 383 3.75 9.72 5.11
N ASP A 384 3.54 9.92 6.41
CA ASP A 384 4.40 9.43 7.47
C ASP A 384 3.65 8.51 8.45
N ALA A 385 4.32 8.10 9.53
CA ALA A 385 3.73 7.23 10.53
C ALA A 385 2.46 7.81 11.18
N ARG A 386 2.34 9.14 11.32
CA ARG A 386 1.12 9.78 11.86
C ARG A 386 -0.08 9.53 10.96
N SER A 387 0.07 9.84 9.67
CA SER A 387 -0.97 9.62 8.66
C SER A 387 -1.35 8.15 8.59
N MET A 388 -0.35 7.28 8.57
CA MET A 388 -0.56 5.83 8.51
C MET A 388 -1.31 5.33 9.75
N ASN A 389 -0.99 5.85 10.94
CA ASN A 389 -1.70 5.47 12.17
C ASN A 389 -3.20 5.79 12.08
N TYR A 390 -3.57 6.98 11.60
CA TYR A 390 -4.97 7.35 11.42
C TYR A 390 -5.68 6.48 10.37
N LEU A 391 -4.99 6.06 9.31
CA LEU A 391 -5.55 5.12 8.33
C LEU A 391 -5.75 3.72 8.93
N LEU A 392 -4.79 3.25 9.74
CA LEU A 392 -4.92 1.99 10.47
C LEU A 392 -6.01 2.06 11.55
N ASP A 393 -6.30 3.22 12.13
CA ASP A 393 -7.45 3.42 13.03
C ASP A 393 -8.78 3.19 12.29
N ILE A 394 -8.90 3.58 11.02
CA ILE A 394 -10.10 3.28 10.23
C ILE A 394 -10.30 1.77 10.10
N ASN A 395 -9.21 1.00 9.83
CA ASN A 395 -9.31 -0.47 9.79
C ASN A 395 -9.69 -1.06 11.16
N TYR A 396 -9.13 -0.48 12.24
CA TYR A 396 -9.39 -0.97 13.59
C TYR A 396 -10.82 -0.73 14.04
N ASP A 397 -11.39 0.44 13.71
CA ASP A 397 -12.70 0.88 14.20
C ASP A 397 -13.87 0.30 13.42
N ASN A 398 -13.66 -0.08 12.15
CA ASN A 398 -14.75 -0.43 11.22
C ASN A 398 -14.79 -1.91 10.80
N ASP A 399 -13.96 -2.77 11.37
CA ASP A 399 -13.90 -4.22 11.09
C ASP A 399 -13.78 -4.57 9.58
N VAL A 400 -13.18 -3.66 8.79
CA VAL A 400 -12.91 -3.90 7.38
C VAL A 400 -11.88 -5.00 7.20
N LEU A 401 -11.89 -5.70 6.05
CA LEU A 401 -10.99 -6.81 5.77
C LEU A 401 -9.52 -6.44 5.97
N GLY A 402 -9.12 -5.28 5.44
CA GLY A 402 -7.71 -4.95 5.50
C GLY A 402 -7.27 -3.66 4.82
N SER A 403 -5.95 -3.55 4.68
CA SER A 403 -5.25 -2.43 4.06
C SER A 403 -4.53 -2.85 2.79
N GLY A 404 -4.72 -2.07 1.72
CA GLY A 404 -3.96 -2.18 0.47
C GLY A 404 -2.86 -1.12 0.42
N ILE A 405 -1.61 -1.52 0.19
CA ILE A 405 -0.47 -0.62 0.12
C ILE A 405 -0.10 -0.43 -1.36
N TRP A 406 -0.40 0.75 -1.88
CA TRP A 406 -0.06 1.11 -3.25
C TRP A 406 1.39 1.58 -3.33
N GLY A 407 2.18 0.79 -4.11
CA GLY A 407 3.58 1.06 -4.33
C GLY A 407 4.51 0.39 -3.31
N ILE A 408 4.46 -0.97 -3.23
CA ILE A 408 5.46 -1.73 -2.45
C ILE A 408 6.82 -1.81 -3.15
N MET A 409 7.06 -0.96 -4.15
CA MET A 409 8.33 -0.90 -4.90
C MET A 409 9.50 -0.49 -4.02
N VAL A 410 9.23 0.19 -2.91
CA VAL A 410 10.18 0.54 -1.85
C VAL A 410 9.67 -0.03 -0.54
N PHE A 411 10.54 -0.70 0.21
CA PHE A 411 10.19 -1.25 1.51
C PHE A 411 10.12 -0.13 2.57
N ASN A 412 8.97 0.06 3.19
CA ASN A 412 8.77 1.04 4.24
C ASN A 412 8.67 0.34 5.60
N GLN A 413 9.76 0.35 6.36
CA GLN A 413 9.84 -0.35 7.65
C GLN A 413 8.82 0.19 8.67
N GLN A 414 8.62 1.51 8.74
CA GLN A 414 7.68 2.11 9.70
C GLN A 414 6.26 1.56 9.52
N ILE A 415 5.78 1.49 8.27
CA ILE A 415 4.44 0.97 7.95
C ILE A 415 4.30 -0.47 8.46
N TRP A 416 5.26 -1.32 8.16
CA TRP A 416 5.19 -2.73 8.54
C TRP A 416 5.33 -2.93 10.04
N THR A 417 6.21 -2.17 10.71
CA THR A 417 6.29 -2.16 12.18
C THR A 417 4.95 -1.78 12.81
N MET A 418 4.28 -0.75 12.27
CA MET A 418 2.98 -0.30 12.77
C MET A 418 1.90 -1.36 12.56
N ILE A 419 1.82 -1.97 11.36
CA ILE A 419 0.86 -3.03 11.07
C ILE A 419 1.08 -4.22 12.01
N CYS A 420 2.31 -4.73 12.09
CA CYS A 420 2.65 -5.88 12.92
C CYS A 420 2.47 -5.64 14.43
N SER A 421 2.67 -4.40 14.90
CA SER A 421 2.47 -4.06 16.31
C SER A 421 1.01 -3.89 16.72
N ARG A 422 0.09 -3.80 15.76
CA ARG A 422 -1.34 -3.55 15.99
C ARG A 422 -2.25 -4.69 15.54
N PHE A 423 -1.79 -5.49 14.55
CA PHE A 423 -2.62 -6.49 13.89
C PHE A 423 -1.86 -7.81 13.70
N LYS A 424 -2.62 -8.88 13.61
CA LYS A 424 -2.14 -10.18 13.15
C LYS A 424 -2.42 -10.32 11.65
N ILE A 425 -1.36 -10.38 10.85
CA ILE A 425 -1.49 -10.50 9.39
C ILE A 425 -2.05 -11.88 9.03
N ILE A 426 -3.11 -11.89 8.22
CA ILE A 426 -3.76 -13.12 7.73
C ILE A 426 -2.97 -13.70 6.54
N LYS A 427 -2.78 -15.02 6.53
CA LYS A 427 -2.20 -15.77 5.40
C LYS A 427 -3.18 -16.83 4.94
N TYR A 428 -3.78 -16.69 3.76
CA TYR A 428 -4.84 -17.57 3.26
C TYR A 428 -4.36 -18.91 2.70
N LEU A 429 -3.06 -19.05 2.40
CA LEU A 429 -2.51 -20.25 1.76
C LEU A 429 -1.72 -21.15 2.71
N LEU A 430 -1.37 -20.68 3.92
CA LEU A 430 -0.55 -21.49 4.85
C LEU A 430 -1.25 -22.76 5.32
N ASP A 431 -2.58 -22.76 5.44
CA ASP A 431 -3.36 -23.93 5.83
C ASP A 431 -3.48 -25.00 4.72
N LYS A 432 -2.95 -24.70 3.50
CA LYS A 432 -2.99 -25.59 2.34
C LYS A 432 -1.61 -26.17 1.97
N ILE A 433 -0.54 -25.66 2.61
CA ILE A 433 0.86 -25.99 2.25
C ILE A 433 1.50 -26.92 3.31
N PHE A 434 0.87 -27.11 4.49
CA PHE A 434 1.36 -27.99 5.57
C PHE A 434 0.32 -29.04 5.95
#